data_ce989e84978ad0b24a40a04fcf3f022d
#
_entry.id   ce989e84978ad0b24a40a04fcf3f022d
#
_cell.length_a   1.000
_cell.length_b   1.000
_cell.length_c   1.000
_cell.angle_alpha   90.00
_cell.angle_beta   90.00
_cell.angle_gamma   90.00
#
_symmetry.space_group_name_H-M   'P 1'
#
loop_
_entity.id
_entity.type
_entity.pdbx_description
1 polymer ?
#
loop_
_entity_poly.entity_id
_entity_poly.type
_entity_poly.pdbx_seq_one_letter_code
_entity_poly.pdbx_strand_id
1 'polypeptide(L)'
;MEPEFNYSSVASIVTAAEKSGLPISAIVLRQQAEQMEQTEESIYEHMRKNYQVMAECIEPGCNKDLKSTSGLTGGSAFKMRQISESGKSLTGSFLSGALYRALAVSELNAAMGRIVAAPTAGSCGILPAALLTMQEEKRIPERDCVMSLFTASAVGMVIANNASLAGAQGGCQAECGSAAAMAAAAIVELAGGLVCDPVAGLVEIPCIKRNASGVAGAFVAAELALAGIESAIPADEVIWTMKKVGDAMSSTLKETAEGGLAATPTGRRLHEHV
;
A
#
# COMPACT_ATOMS: atom_id res chain seq x y z
N MET A 1 31.07 12.53 5.19
CA MET A 1 30.35 12.13 3.98
C MET A 1 29.12 11.41 4.48
N GLU A 2 27.95 12.02 4.35
CA GLU A 2 26.69 11.38 4.74
C GLU A 2 26.43 10.18 3.83
N PRO A 3 25.74 9.13 4.31
CA PRO A 3 25.51 7.95 3.50
C PRO A 3 24.54 8.29 2.37
N GLU A 4 25.06 8.56 1.20
CA GLU A 4 24.29 8.67 -0.03
C GLU A 4 23.83 7.25 -0.40
N PHE A 5 22.54 6.96 -0.25
CA PHE A 5 22.00 5.73 -0.79
C PHE A 5 21.20 6.00 -2.06
N ASN A 6 21.38 5.13 -3.03
CA ASN A 6 20.52 5.08 -4.18
C ASN A 6 19.40 4.05 -3.92
N TYR A 7 18.22 4.26 -4.44
CA TYR A 7 17.09 3.33 -4.32
C TYR A 7 17.26 2.11 -5.25
N SER A 8 18.47 1.53 -5.24
CA SER A 8 18.80 0.38 -6.09
C SER A 8 18.44 -0.95 -5.44
N SER A 9 18.45 -1.01 -4.10
CA SER A 9 18.12 -2.21 -3.34
C SER A 9 17.60 -1.88 -1.94
N VAL A 10 16.83 -2.80 -1.37
CA VAL A 10 16.41 -2.72 0.04
C VAL A 10 17.62 -2.80 0.96
N ALA A 11 18.60 -3.65 0.63
CA ALA A 11 19.85 -3.78 1.40
C ALA A 11 20.61 -2.46 1.48
N SER A 12 20.63 -1.64 0.42
CA SER A 12 21.30 -0.33 0.46
C SER A 12 20.65 0.64 1.44
N ILE A 13 19.31 0.62 1.54
CA ILE A 13 18.56 1.44 2.48
C ILE A 13 18.84 1.02 3.93
N VAL A 14 18.78 -0.28 4.21
CA VAL A 14 19.07 -0.85 5.54
C VAL A 14 20.49 -0.52 5.97
N THR A 15 21.48 -0.72 5.09
CA THR A 15 22.86 -0.40 5.37
C THR A 15 23.08 1.10 5.67
N ALA A 16 22.37 2.00 4.97
CA ALA A 16 22.44 3.43 5.25
C ALA A 16 21.85 3.77 6.63
N ALA A 17 20.73 3.17 7.01
CA ALA A 17 20.11 3.33 8.32
C ALA A 17 21.02 2.84 9.45
N GLU A 18 21.58 1.64 9.31
CA GLU A 18 22.52 1.07 10.28
C GLU A 18 23.77 1.91 10.48
N LYS A 19 24.38 2.39 9.39
CA LYS A 19 25.59 3.22 9.43
C LYS A 19 25.37 4.60 10.05
N SER A 20 24.20 5.20 9.79
CA SER A 20 23.88 6.53 10.29
C SER A 20 23.26 6.52 11.69
N GLY A 21 22.70 5.39 12.13
CA GLY A 21 21.90 5.30 13.35
C GLY A 21 20.57 6.08 13.28
N LEU A 22 20.13 6.46 12.06
CA LEU A 22 18.90 7.19 11.84
C LEU A 22 17.80 6.24 11.29
N PRO A 23 16.52 6.52 11.56
CA PRO A 23 15.43 5.81 10.91
C PRO A 23 15.44 6.08 9.40
N ILE A 24 14.96 5.12 8.64
CA ILE A 24 14.88 5.23 7.15
C ILE A 24 14.15 6.50 6.73
N SER A 25 13.03 6.80 7.40
CA SER A 25 12.23 8.00 7.13
C SER A 25 13.03 9.30 7.18
N ALA A 26 13.91 9.45 8.18
CA ALA A 26 14.71 10.65 8.35
C ALA A 26 15.78 10.79 7.25
N ILE A 27 16.39 9.68 6.84
CA ILE A 27 17.37 9.68 5.74
C ILE A 27 16.69 10.07 4.43
N VAL A 28 15.53 9.46 4.14
CA VAL A 28 14.75 9.74 2.91
C VAL A 28 14.27 11.19 2.87
N LEU A 29 13.75 11.72 3.98
CA LEU A 29 13.31 13.10 4.07
C LEU A 29 14.46 14.06 3.74
N ARG A 30 15.63 13.87 4.36
CA ARG A 30 16.83 14.69 4.12
C ARG A 30 17.29 14.60 2.67
N GLN A 31 17.41 13.39 2.13
CA GLN A 31 17.83 13.19 0.76
C GLN A 31 16.87 13.85 -0.25
N GLN A 32 15.55 13.75 -0.02
CA GLN A 32 14.57 14.43 -0.87
C GLN A 32 14.68 15.95 -0.75
N ALA A 33 14.90 16.50 0.44
CA ALA A 33 15.10 17.92 0.65
C ALA A 33 16.31 18.44 -0.16
N GLU A 34 17.43 17.71 -0.11
CA GLU A 34 18.63 18.02 -0.89
C GLU A 34 18.39 17.94 -2.40
N GLN A 35 17.78 16.85 -2.88
CA GLN A 35 17.51 16.63 -4.30
C GLN A 35 16.55 17.67 -4.90
N MET A 36 15.57 18.15 -4.12
CA MET A 36 14.58 19.10 -4.54
C MET A 36 14.98 20.56 -4.22
N GLU A 37 16.15 20.77 -3.63
CA GLU A 37 16.64 22.11 -3.18
C GLU A 37 15.62 22.81 -2.27
N GLN A 38 14.99 22.05 -1.37
CA GLN A 38 13.97 22.51 -0.42
C GLN A 38 14.40 22.20 1.01
N THR A 39 13.70 22.81 1.98
CA THR A 39 13.89 22.46 3.39
C THR A 39 13.19 21.15 3.75
N GLU A 40 13.73 20.41 4.73
CA GLU A 40 13.08 19.21 5.27
C GLU A 40 11.64 19.50 5.70
N GLU A 41 11.38 20.66 6.30
CA GLU A 41 10.04 21.08 6.72
C GLU A 41 9.09 21.24 5.53
N SER A 42 9.56 21.80 4.40
CA SER A 42 8.75 21.92 3.19
C SER A 42 8.37 20.55 2.62
N ILE A 43 9.32 19.63 2.56
CA ILE A 43 9.11 18.25 2.09
C ILE A 43 8.16 17.49 3.04
N TYR A 44 8.36 17.64 4.36
CA TYR A 44 7.47 17.07 5.37
C TYR A 44 6.03 17.58 5.20
N GLU A 45 5.82 18.88 5.05
CA GLU A 45 4.49 19.47 4.85
C GLU A 45 3.81 19.00 3.56
N HIS A 46 4.56 18.75 2.48
CA HIS A 46 4.01 18.12 1.28
C HIS A 46 3.53 16.69 1.57
N MET A 47 4.31 15.89 2.29
CA MET A 47 3.91 14.53 2.68
C MET A 47 2.72 14.55 3.64
N ARG A 48 2.69 15.50 4.60
CA ARG A 48 1.56 15.69 5.51
C ARG A 48 0.25 15.96 4.78
N LYS A 49 0.29 16.79 3.72
CA LYS A 49 -0.90 17.03 2.89
C LYS A 49 -1.40 15.76 2.19
N ASN A 50 -0.49 14.90 1.74
CA ASN A 50 -0.87 13.59 1.18
C ASN A 50 -1.53 12.72 2.26
N TYR A 51 -0.96 12.67 3.46
CA TYR A 51 -1.54 11.94 4.58
C TYR A 51 -2.95 12.45 4.94
N GLN A 52 -3.15 13.77 4.95
CA GLN A 52 -4.47 14.37 5.18
C GLN A 52 -5.49 13.93 4.12
N VAL A 53 -5.12 13.94 2.84
CA VAL A 53 -5.99 13.42 1.77
C VAL A 53 -6.30 11.94 1.98
N MET A 54 -5.33 11.12 2.41
CA MET A 54 -5.56 9.71 2.75
C MET A 54 -6.61 9.56 3.86
N ALA A 55 -6.56 10.41 4.89
CA ALA A 55 -7.55 10.41 5.97
C ALA A 55 -8.93 10.90 5.51
N GLU A 56 -8.96 11.97 4.71
CA GLU A 56 -10.20 12.56 4.18
C GLU A 56 -10.98 11.60 3.26
N CYS A 57 -10.33 10.59 2.69
CA CYS A 57 -10.97 9.60 1.83
C CYS A 57 -11.96 8.67 2.56
N ILE A 58 -11.79 8.49 3.88
CA ILE A 58 -12.50 7.44 4.63
C ILE A 58 -13.99 7.71 4.72
N GLU A 59 -14.38 8.90 5.19
CA GLU A 59 -15.81 9.22 5.39
C GLU A 59 -16.62 9.20 4.08
N PRO A 60 -16.22 9.88 2.99
CA PRO A 60 -16.96 9.79 1.74
C PRO A 60 -16.94 8.37 1.15
N GLY A 61 -15.84 7.61 1.33
CA GLY A 61 -15.75 6.22 0.89
C GLY A 61 -16.65 5.26 1.66
N CYS A 62 -17.00 5.58 2.91
CA CYS A 62 -17.96 4.84 3.72
C CYS A 62 -19.42 5.24 3.51
N ASN A 63 -19.75 6.06 2.53
CA ASN A 63 -21.13 6.42 2.25
C ASN A 63 -21.90 5.20 1.70
N LYS A 64 -23.06 4.90 2.31
CA LYS A 64 -23.90 3.75 1.90
C LYS A 64 -24.40 3.83 0.45
N ASP A 65 -24.57 5.04 -0.06
CA ASP A 65 -25.11 5.31 -1.38
C ASP A 65 -24.01 5.54 -2.44
N LEU A 66 -22.73 5.44 -2.05
CA LEU A 66 -21.61 5.56 -2.97
C LEU A 66 -21.68 4.48 -4.04
N LYS A 67 -21.52 4.88 -5.28
CA LYS A 67 -21.42 3.99 -6.43
C LYS A 67 -20.23 4.35 -7.29
N SER A 68 -19.56 3.33 -7.83
CA SER A 68 -18.58 3.51 -8.89
C SER A 68 -19.21 4.16 -10.13
N THR A 69 -18.39 4.72 -11.01
CA THR A 69 -18.87 5.32 -12.28
C THR A 69 -19.64 4.32 -13.13
N SER A 70 -19.30 3.03 -13.07
CA SER A 70 -20.00 1.96 -13.76
C SER A 70 -21.28 1.50 -13.04
N GLY A 71 -21.50 1.90 -11.79
CA GLY A 71 -22.59 1.42 -10.95
C GLY A 71 -22.41 -0.02 -10.40
N LEU A 72 -21.34 -0.74 -10.79
CA LEU A 72 -21.14 -2.15 -10.45
C LEU A 72 -20.70 -2.38 -9.00
N THR A 73 -20.04 -1.41 -8.39
CA THR A 73 -19.51 -1.53 -7.02
C THR A 73 -19.94 -0.35 -6.16
N GLY A 74 -19.84 -0.50 -4.83
CA GLY A 74 -20.14 0.53 -3.85
C GLY A 74 -20.87 -0.01 -2.63
N GLY A 75 -20.68 0.66 -1.49
CA GLY A 75 -21.31 0.34 -0.21
C GLY A 75 -20.70 -0.83 0.55
N SER A 76 -19.61 -1.44 0.09
CA SER A 76 -18.92 -2.52 0.82
C SER A 76 -18.19 -1.97 2.04
N ALA A 77 -17.56 -0.80 1.91
CA ALA A 77 -16.91 -0.11 3.02
C ALA A 77 -17.90 0.22 4.14
N PHE A 78 -19.07 0.75 3.80
CA PHE A 78 -20.13 1.03 4.77
C PHE A 78 -20.55 -0.23 5.53
N LYS A 79 -20.83 -1.34 4.83
CA LYS A 79 -21.20 -2.62 5.47
C LYS A 79 -20.11 -3.14 6.37
N MET A 80 -18.84 -3.07 5.94
CA MET A 80 -17.71 -3.54 6.73
C MET A 80 -17.48 -2.65 7.97
N ARG A 81 -17.67 -1.34 7.85
CA ARG A 81 -17.64 -0.41 8.99
C ARG A 81 -18.70 -0.75 10.03
N GLN A 82 -19.94 -1.01 9.61
CA GLN A 82 -21.01 -1.44 10.52
C GLN A 82 -20.64 -2.71 11.30
N ILE A 83 -20.02 -3.69 10.64
CA ILE A 83 -19.55 -4.92 11.31
C ILE A 83 -18.43 -4.59 12.29
N SER A 84 -17.47 -3.76 11.92
CA SER A 84 -16.37 -3.32 12.79
C SER A 84 -16.89 -2.63 14.05
N GLU A 85 -17.80 -1.67 13.91
CA GLU A 85 -18.37 -0.88 15.01
C GLU A 85 -19.34 -1.70 15.90
N SER A 86 -19.96 -2.74 15.37
CA SER A 86 -20.90 -3.59 16.13
C SER A 86 -20.22 -4.52 17.14
N GLY A 87 -18.88 -4.64 17.11
CA GLY A 87 -18.13 -5.59 17.92
C GLY A 87 -18.31 -7.07 17.53
N LYS A 88 -19.00 -7.36 16.43
CA LYS A 88 -19.27 -8.72 15.92
C LYS A 88 -18.26 -9.22 14.89
N SER A 89 -17.19 -8.46 14.67
CA SER A 89 -16.16 -8.84 13.71
C SER A 89 -15.41 -10.08 14.21
N LEU A 90 -15.22 -11.05 13.30
CA LEU A 90 -14.42 -12.27 13.59
C LEU A 90 -12.92 -11.95 13.71
N THR A 91 -12.48 -10.83 13.15
CA THR A 91 -11.06 -10.41 13.11
C THR A 91 -10.72 -9.36 14.16
N GLY A 92 -11.66 -9.04 15.05
CA GLY A 92 -11.50 -7.98 16.05
C GLY A 92 -11.57 -6.56 15.45
N SER A 93 -11.56 -5.53 16.32
CA SER A 93 -11.67 -4.13 15.91
C SER A 93 -10.49 -3.67 15.02
N PHE A 94 -9.29 -4.09 15.38
CA PHE A 94 -8.07 -3.69 14.69
C PHE A 94 -8.09 -4.05 13.20
N LEU A 95 -8.22 -5.35 12.88
CA LEU A 95 -8.18 -5.78 11.48
C LEU A 95 -9.44 -5.38 10.73
N SER A 96 -10.63 -5.44 11.35
CA SER A 96 -11.86 -4.98 10.69
C SER A 96 -11.84 -3.48 10.42
N GLY A 97 -11.20 -2.70 11.30
CA GLY A 97 -10.92 -1.29 11.10
C GLY A 97 -10.06 -1.02 9.86
N ALA A 98 -8.99 -1.80 9.68
CA ALA A 98 -8.16 -1.71 8.49
C ALA A 98 -8.93 -2.12 7.21
N LEU A 99 -9.74 -3.18 7.29
CA LEU A 99 -10.51 -3.68 6.15
C LEU A 99 -11.50 -2.64 5.62
N TYR A 100 -12.31 -2.00 6.49
CA TYR A 100 -13.28 -1.02 6.01
C TYR A 100 -12.59 0.22 5.43
N ARG A 101 -11.47 0.67 6.01
CA ARG A 101 -10.71 1.81 5.49
C ARG A 101 -10.13 1.50 4.11
N ALA A 102 -9.56 0.31 3.91
CA ALA A 102 -9.05 -0.08 2.60
C ALA A 102 -10.15 -0.11 1.53
N LEU A 103 -11.31 -0.63 1.88
CA LEU A 103 -12.48 -0.62 1.00
C LEU A 103 -12.96 0.80 0.72
N ALA A 104 -13.01 1.68 1.74
CA ALA A 104 -13.47 3.06 1.59
C ALA A 104 -12.66 3.83 0.55
N VAL A 105 -11.32 3.82 0.65
CA VAL A 105 -10.45 4.51 -0.31
C VAL A 105 -10.61 3.92 -1.71
N SER A 106 -10.70 2.59 -1.82
CA SER A 106 -10.83 1.91 -3.11
C SER A 106 -12.20 2.16 -3.78
N GLU A 107 -13.29 2.19 -3.01
CA GLU A 107 -14.63 2.52 -3.53
C GLU A 107 -14.73 4.00 -3.91
N LEU A 108 -14.10 4.89 -3.12
CA LEU A 108 -14.02 6.32 -3.46
C LEU A 108 -13.24 6.54 -4.77
N ASN A 109 -12.12 5.84 -4.96
CA ASN A 109 -11.37 5.87 -6.22
C ASN A 109 -12.24 5.39 -7.40
N ALA A 110 -12.98 4.30 -7.25
CA ALA A 110 -13.88 3.78 -8.28
C ALA A 110 -15.04 4.73 -8.60
N ALA A 111 -15.40 5.60 -7.68
CA ALA A 111 -16.37 6.68 -7.84
C ALA A 111 -15.75 8.00 -8.34
N MET A 112 -14.49 8.00 -8.79
CA MET A 112 -13.73 9.18 -9.25
C MET A 112 -13.52 10.24 -8.17
N GLY A 113 -13.54 9.86 -6.90
CA GLY A 113 -13.20 10.74 -5.79
C GLY A 113 -11.70 11.01 -5.69
N ARG A 114 -11.34 12.03 -4.91
CA ARG A 114 -9.94 12.40 -4.68
C ARG A 114 -9.26 11.39 -3.76
N ILE A 115 -8.17 10.79 -4.21
CA ILE A 115 -7.34 9.85 -3.45
C ILE A 115 -5.84 10.17 -3.63
N VAL A 116 -4.99 9.52 -2.84
CA VAL A 116 -3.54 9.45 -3.08
C VAL A 116 -3.22 8.10 -3.71
N ALA A 117 -2.61 8.09 -4.89
CA ALA A 117 -2.11 6.88 -5.51
C ALA A 117 -0.79 6.46 -4.83
N ALA A 118 -0.80 5.33 -4.10
CA ALA A 118 0.35 4.86 -3.33
C ALA A 118 0.47 3.32 -3.36
N PRO A 119 1.27 2.74 -4.28
CA PRO A 119 2.01 3.39 -5.38
C PRO A 119 1.14 3.72 -6.60
N THR A 120 -0.04 3.11 -6.73
CA THR A 120 -0.97 3.29 -7.86
C THR A 120 -2.39 3.52 -7.39
N ALA A 121 -3.28 3.98 -8.29
CA ALA A 121 -4.70 4.13 -7.98
C ALA A 121 -5.38 2.79 -7.66
N GLY A 122 -4.95 1.68 -8.29
CA GLY A 122 -5.55 0.36 -8.06
C GLY A 122 -5.23 -0.24 -6.69
N SER A 123 -4.20 0.25 -6.01
CA SER A 123 -3.79 -0.18 -4.66
C SER A 123 -3.88 0.92 -3.60
N CYS A 124 -4.55 2.02 -3.92
CA CYS A 124 -4.61 3.25 -3.10
C CYS A 124 -5.17 3.07 -1.69
N GLY A 125 -5.90 1.99 -1.42
CA GLY A 125 -6.52 1.73 -0.13
C GLY A 125 -5.59 1.10 0.91
N ILE A 126 -4.49 0.46 0.51
CA ILE A 126 -3.68 -0.37 1.41
C ILE A 126 -2.91 0.49 2.42
N LEU A 127 -2.11 1.43 1.93
CA LEU A 127 -1.26 2.27 2.78
C LEU A 127 -2.06 3.18 3.71
N PRO A 128 -3.10 3.92 3.25
CA PRO A 128 -3.94 4.72 4.14
C PRO A 128 -4.60 3.87 5.23
N ALA A 129 -5.17 2.72 4.87
CA ALA A 129 -5.84 1.85 5.83
C ALA A 129 -4.88 1.36 6.93
N ALA A 130 -3.67 0.97 6.55
CA ALA A 130 -2.64 0.54 7.48
C ALA A 130 -2.28 1.65 8.47
N LEU A 131 -1.91 2.83 7.97
CA LEU A 131 -1.44 3.94 8.80
C LEU A 131 -2.54 4.52 9.68
N LEU A 132 -3.74 4.76 9.14
CA LEU A 132 -4.85 5.31 9.92
C LEU A 132 -5.32 4.33 11.01
N THR A 133 -5.24 3.03 10.76
CA THR A 133 -5.55 2.02 11.79
C THR A 133 -4.49 2.00 12.87
N MET A 134 -3.21 2.06 12.51
CA MET A 134 -2.11 2.17 13.48
C MET A 134 -2.23 3.46 14.31
N GLN A 135 -2.53 4.58 13.67
CA GLN A 135 -2.69 5.86 14.35
C GLN A 135 -3.79 5.80 15.41
N GLU A 136 -4.97 5.29 15.06
CA GLU A 136 -6.12 5.24 15.95
C GLU A 136 -5.94 4.20 17.07
N GLU A 137 -5.64 2.97 16.72
CA GLU A 137 -5.60 1.85 17.66
C GLU A 137 -4.37 1.88 18.58
N LYS A 138 -3.24 2.39 18.10
CA LYS A 138 -2.00 2.52 18.87
C LYS A 138 -1.76 3.95 19.38
N ARG A 139 -2.63 4.90 19.07
CA ARG A 139 -2.53 6.33 19.44
C ARG A 139 -1.20 6.96 19.01
N ILE A 140 -0.75 6.60 17.81
CA ILE A 140 0.50 7.11 17.24
C ILE A 140 0.29 8.58 16.82
N PRO A 141 1.24 9.48 17.13
CA PRO A 141 1.18 10.85 16.67
C PRO A 141 1.12 10.95 15.15
N GLU A 142 0.34 11.91 14.61
CA GLU A 142 0.26 12.15 13.16
C GLU A 142 1.65 12.33 12.53
N ARG A 143 2.56 13.04 13.23
CA ARG A 143 3.92 13.25 12.77
C ARG A 143 4.62 11.94 12.42
N ASP A 144 4.52 10.94 13.29
CA ASP A 144 5.20 9.66 13.09
C ASP A 144 4.57 8.89 11.92
N CYS A 145 3.24 8.94 11.78
CA CYS A 145 2.55 8.37 10.63
C CYS A 145 2.99 9.04 9.31
N VAL A 146 3.14 10.36 9.29
CA VAL A 146 3.66 11.09 8.12
C VAL A 146 5.11 10.71 7.84
N MET A 147 5.95 10.59 8.88
CA MET A 147 7.34 10.16 8.71
C MET A 147 7.43 8.76 8.12
N SER A 148 6.61 7.81 8.58
CA SER A 148 6.62 6.44 8.05
C SER A 148 6.26 6.35 6.56
N LEU A 149 5.59 7.36 5.98
CA LEU A 149 5.36 7.45 4.54
C LEU A 149 6.67 7.63 3.74
N PHE A 150 7.69 8.26 4.31
CA PHE A 150 9.01 8.34 3.66
C PHE A 150 9.66 6.96 3.59
N THR A 151 9.55 6.14 4.62
CA THR A 151 9.99 4.74 4.60
C THR A 151 9.22 3.91 3.57
N ALA A 152 7.90 4.04 3.55
CA ALA A 152 7.07 3.42 2.51
C ALA A 152 7.51 3.84 1.11
N SER A 153 7.80 5.13 0.90
CA SER A 153 8.26 5.67 -0.38
C SER A 153 9.60 5.09 -0.81
N ALA A 154 10.55 4.90 0.14
CA ALA A 154 11.84 4.29 -0.16
C ALA A 154 11.67 2.87 -0.71
N VAL A 155 10.86 2.04 -0.05
CA VAL A 155 10.56 0.67 -0.52
C VAL A 155 9.86 0.71 -1.89
N GLY A 156 8.89 1.60 -2.06
CA GLY A 156 8.20 1.80 -3.34
C GLY A 156 9.15 2.18 -4.47
N MET A 157 10.11 3.05 -4.23
CA MET A 157 11.14 3.45 -5.22
C MET A 157 12.06 2.29 -5.60
N VAL A 158 12.49 1.47 -4.62
CA VAL A 158 13.28 0.27 -4.93
C VAL A 158 12.48 -0.68 -5.83
N ILE A 159 11.22 -0.91 -5.52
CA ILE A 159 10.35 -1.77 -6.34
C ILE A 159 10.17 -1.18 -7.74
N ALA A 160 9.92 0.14 -7.84
CA ALA A 160 9.75 0.82 -9.12
C ALA A 160 10.99 0.73 -10.02
N ASN A 161 12.17 0.86 -9.43
CA ASN A 161 13.44 0.81 -10.17
C ASN A 161 13.81 -0.59 -10.66
N ASN A 162 13.37 -1.64 -9.95
CA ASN A 162 13.79 -3.01 -10.22
C ASN A 162 12.67 -3.90 -10.79
N ALA A 163 11.41 -3.47 -10.68
CA ALA A 163 10.24 -4.22 -11.13
C ALA A 163 9.17 -3.29 -11.67
N SER A 164 8.00 -3.81 -12.02
CA SER A 164 6.86 -3.00 -12.43
C SER A 164 5.87 -2.82 -11.29
N LEU A 165 5.39 -1.59 -11.10
CA LEU A 165 4.29 -1.26 -10.19
C LEU A 165 2.92 -1.33 -10.87
N ALA A 166 2.87 -1.34 -12.21
CA ALA A 166 1.63 -1.26 -12.96
C ALA A 166 0.93 -2.61 -13.07
N GLY A 167 -0.35 -2.67 -12.70
CA GLY A 167 -1.18 -3.86 -12.86
C GLY A 167 -1.27 -4.35 -14.30
N ALA A 168 -1.20 -3.45 -15.28
CA ALA A 168 -1.19 -3.79 -16.70
C ALA A 168 0.10 -4.50 -17.16
N GLN A 169 1.22 -4.31 -16.46
CA GLN A 169 2.50 -4.93 -16.80
C GLN A 169 2.79 -6.18 -15.96
N GLY A 170 2.61 -6.07 -14.64
CA GLY A 170 2.95 -7.12 -13.68
C GLY A 170 1.74 -7.85 -13.07
N GLY A 171 0.53 -7.53 -13.51
CA GLY A 171 -0.71 -7.99 -12.88
C GLY A 171 -1.00 -7.27 -11.57
N CYS A 172 -2.21 -7.46 -11.03
CA CYS A 172 -2.60 -6.87 -9.74
C CYS A 172 -1.70 -7.29 -8.56
N GLN A 173 -1.01 -8.42 -8.68
CA GLN A 173 -0.02 -8.88 -7.70
C GLN A 173 1.15 -7.90 -7.56
N ALA A 174 1.64 -7.33 -8.66
CA ALA A 174 2.70 -6.32 -8.62
C ALA A 174 2.20 -5.04 -7.94
N GLU A 175 1.00 -4.63 -8.25
CA GLU A 175 0.38 -3.42 -7.74
C GLU A 175 0.04 -3.50 -6.24
N CYS A 176 -0.78 -4.48 -5.86
CA CYS A 176 -1.18 -4.67 -4.46
C CYS A 176 -0.05 -5.21 -3.58
N GLY A 177 0.83 -6.06 -4.15
CA GLY A 177 2.01 -6.57 -3.45
C GLY A 177 3.00 -5.46 -3.11
N SER A 178 3.25 -4.52 -4.03
CA SER A 178 4.09 -3.35 -3.77
C SER A 178 3.50 -2.47 -2.68
N ALA A 179 2.20 -2.17 -2.74
CA ALA A 179 1.54 -1.38 -1.70
C ALA A 179 1.56 -2.06 -0.34
N ALA A 180 1.39 -3.40 -0.28
CA ALA A 180 1.48 -4.16 0.95
C ALA A 180 2.90 -4.14 1.54
N ALA A 181 3.93 -4.27 0.71
CA ALA A 181 5.32 -4.16 1.13
C ALA A 181 5.65 -2.76 1.67
N MET A 182 5.21 -1.70 0.99
CA MET A 182 5.33 -0.32 1.45
C MET A 182 4.64 -0.11 2.81
N ALA A 183 3.42 -0.61 2.95
CA ALA A 183 2.65 -0.51 4.19
C ALA A 183 3.30 -1.30 5.34
N ALA A 184 3.79 -2.52 5.07
CA ALA A 184 4.49 -3.32 6.07
C ALA A 184 5.75 -2.61 6.60
N ALA A 185 6.55 -2.01 5.70
CA ALA A 185 7.72 -1.24 6.07
C ALA A 185 7.37 -0.05 6.98
N ALA A 186 6.33 0.70 6.64
CA ALA A 186 5.83 1.81 7.46
C ALA A 186 5.33 1.34 8.82
N ILE A 187 4.56 0.24 8.90
CA ILE A 187 4.06 -0.34 10.15
C ILE A 187 5.22 -0.75 11.06
N VAL A 188 6.25 -1.42 10.50
CA VAL A 188 7.41 -1.88 11.26
C VAL A 188 8.17 -0.69 11.85
N GLU A 189 8.39 0.40 11.10
CA GLU A 189 9.01 1.61 11.63
C GLU A 189 8.16 2.24 12.75
N LEU A 190 6.83 2.34 12.57
CA LEU A 190 5.91 2.84 13.59
C LEU A 190 5.91 2.00 14.87
N ALA A 191 6.17 0.72 14.75
CA ALA A 191 6.27 -0.21 15.88
C ALA A 191 7.69 -0.23 16.51
N GLY A 192 8.63 0.58 16.04
CA GLY A 192 10.00 0.68 16.54
C GLY A 192 10.92 -0.42 16.04
N GLY A 193 10.53 -1.16 15.00
CA GLY A 193 11.35 -2.21 14.38
C GLY A 193 12.19 -1.69 13.22
N LEU A 194 13.22 -2.48 12.85
CA LEU A 194 13.91 -2.35 11.58
C LEU A 194 13.11 -3.06 10.49
N VAL A 195 13.08 -2.47 9.30
CA VAL A 195 12.30 -3.04 8.17
C VAL A 195 12.92 -4.38 7.73
N CYS A 196 12.15 -5.44 7.89
CA CYS A 196 12.47 -6.75 7.34
C CYS A 196 11.32 -7.26 6.47
N ASP A 197 11.66 -7.72 5.28
CA ASP A 197 10.94 -8.57 4.35
C ASP A 197 9.49 -8.21 3.90
N PRO A 198 9.31 -7.72 2.66
CA PRO A 198 7.99 -7.58 2.07
C PRO A 198 7.52 -8.93 1.46
N VAL A 199 6.54 -9.59 2.07
CA VAL A 199 5.91 -10.80 1.52
C VAL A 199 4.66 -10.42 0.73
N ALA A 200 4.64 -10.67 -0.59
CA ALA A 200 3.48 -10.47 -1.45
C ALA A 200 2.78 -11.81 -1.75
N GLY A 201 1.50 -11.92 -1.40
CA GLY A 201 0.68 -13.09 -1.70
C GLY A 201 -0.20 -12.91 -2.95
N LEU A 202 -0.39 -13.99 -3.72
CA LEU A 202 -1.27 -14.08 -4.90
C LEU A 202 -2.72 -14.31 -4.48
N VAL A 203 -3.67 -13.46 -4.92
CA VAL A 203 -5.11 -13.73 -4.79
C VAL A 203 -5.88 -13.20 -6.01
N GLU A 204 -6.74 -14.03 -6.61
CA GLU A 204 -7.68 -13.65 -7.68
C GLU A 204 -8.95 -13.02 -7.11
N ILE A 205 -8.92 -11.73 -6.79
CA ILE A 205 -10.07 -10.98 -6.30
C ILE A 205 -10.16 -9.63 -7.04
N PRO A 206 -11.36 -9.06 -7.33
CA PRO A 206 -11.51 -7.73 -7.90
C PRO A 206 -10.73 -6.65 -7.13
N CYS A 207 -10.19 -5.65 -7.83
CA CYS A 207 -9.25 -4.66 -7.28
C CYS A 207 -9.66 -4.05 -5.93
N ILE A 208 -10.94 -3.73 -5.73
CA ILE A 208 -11.44 -3.17 -4.45
C ILE A 208 -11.19 -4.15 -3.28
N LYS A 209 -11.54 -5.43 -3.45
CA LYS A 209 -11.35 -6.44 -2.41
C LYS A 209 -9.88 -6.79 -2.20
N ARG A 210 -9.03 -6.62 -3.22
CA ARG A 210 -7.58 -6.81 -3.12
C ARG A 210 -6.90 -5.82 -2.20
N ASN A 211 -7.39 -4.57 -2.11
CA ASN A 211 -6.87 -3.63 -1.13
C ASN A 211 -7.12 -4.10 0.31
N ALA A 212 -8.28 -4.68 0.60
CA ALA A 212 -8.55 -5.27 1.91
C ALA A 212 -7.63 -6.46 2.22
N SER A 213 -7.40 -7.35 1.24
CA SER A 213 -6.44 -8.46 1.39
C SER A 213 -5.01 -7.96 1.53
N GLY A 214 -4.63 -6.90 0.79
CA GLY A 214 -3.30 -6.31 0.84
C GLY A 214 -2.96 -5.69 2.19
N VAL A 215 -3.90 -4.94 2.80
CA VAL A 215 -3.67 -4.38 4.14
C VAL A 215 -3.56 -5.46 5.21
N ALA A 216 -4.35 -6.53 5.13
CA ALA A 216 -4.22 -7.67 6.03
C ALA A 216 -2.84 -8.34 5.88
N GLY A 217 -2.38 -8.53 4.63
CA GLY A 217 -1.04 -9.04 4.33
C GLY A 217 0.07 -8.15 4.88
N ALA A 218 -0.08 -6.82 4.81
CA ALA A 218 0.90 -5.89 5.38
C ALA A 218 1.02 -6.03 6.90
N PHE A 219 -0.08 -6.14 7.63
CA PHE A 219 -0.04 -6.38 9.07
C PHE A 219 0.58 -7.72 9.43
N VAL A 220 0.24 -8.79 8.70
CA VAL A 220 0.86 -10.11 8.91
C VAL A 220 2.37 -10.05 8.67
N ALA A 221 2.81 -9.44 7.59
CA ALA A 221 4.23 -9.30 7.29
C ALA A 221 4.97 -8.49 8.37
N ALA A 222 4.38 -7.40 8.84
CA ALA A 222 4.95 -6.59 9.92
C ALA A 222 5.04 -7.37 11.24
N GLU A 223 4.00 -8.11 11.60
CA GLU A 223 4.01 -8.93 12.82
C GLU A 223 5.07 -10.03 12.78
N LEU A 224 5.24 -10.71 11.63
CA LEU A 224 6.29 -11.71 11.47
C LEU A 224 7.69 -11.09 11.65
N ALA A 225 7.92 -9.91 11.04
CA ALA A 225 9.19 -9.20 11.20
C ALA A 225 9.46 -8.79 12.65
N LEU A 226 8.46 -8.22 13.33
CA LEU A 226 8.56 -7.83 14.75
C LEU A 226 8.76 -9.03 15.68
N ALA A 227 8.27 -10.21 15.31
CA ALA A 227 8.53 -11.46 16.02
C ALA A 227 9.96 -12.03 15.78
N GLY A 228 10.78 -11.37 14.96
CA GLY A 228 12.12 -11.83 14.62
C GLY A 228 12.14 -13.00 13.64
N ILE A 229 11.06 -13.21 12.89
CA ILE A 229 11.02 -14.23 11.84
C ILE A 229 11.64 -13.63 10.59
N GLU A 230 12.82 -14.17 10.23
CA GLU A 230 13.58 -13.74 9.07
C GLU A 230 13.21 -14.56 7.82
N SER A 231 13.23 -13.92 6.65
CA SER A 231 13.13 -14.64 5.39
C SER A 231 14.45 -15.29 5.03
N ALA A 232 14.38 -16.53 4.57
CA ALA A 232 15.57 -17.20 4.01
C ALA A 232 15.98 -16.62 2.64
N ILE A 233 15.09 -15.85 1.98
CA ILE A 233 15.35 -15.24 0.67
C ILE A 233 15.40 -13.72 0.87
N PRO A 234 16.49 -13.05 0.46
CA PRO A 234 16.60 -11.59 0.53
C PRO A 234 15.47 -10.88 -0.26
N ALA A 235 14.99 -9.75 0.29
CA ALA A 235 13.91 -8.97 -0.32
C ALA A 235 14.20 -8.56 -1.77
N ASP A 236 15.45 -8.22 -2.06
CA ASP A 236 15.88 -7.83 -3.42
C ASP A 236 15.74 -8.98 -4.43
N GLU A 237 15.99 -10.23 -4.01
CA GLU A 237 15.77 -11.40 -4.87
C GLU A 237 14.28 -11.66 -5.11
N VAL A 238 13.42 -11.39 -4.12
CA VAL A 238 11.96 -11.46 -4.26
C VAL A 238 11.48 -10.42 -5.27
N ILE A 239 11.95 -9.17 -5.17
CA ILE A 239 11.61 -8.08 -6.11
C ILE A 239 12.04 -8.45 -7.53
N TRP A 240 13.25 -8.95 -7.70
CA TRP A 240 13.73 -9.40 -9.01
C TRP A 240 12.94 -10.59 -9.59
N THR A 241 12.53 -11.53 -8.73
CA THR A 241 11.67 -12.64 -9.12
C THR A 241 10.28 -12.14 -9.52
N MET A 242 9.72 -11.17 -8.80
CA MET A 242 8.44 -10.52 -9.14
C MET A 242 8.49 -9.92 -10.55
N LYS A 243 9.58 -9.23 -10.90
CA LYS A 243 9.79 -8.72 -12.26
C LYS A 243 9.75 -9.84 -13.29
N LYS A 244 10.50 -10.93 -13.07
CA LYS A 244 10.54 -12.08 -14.01
C LYS A 244 9.17 -12.72 -14.19
N VAL A 245 8.38 -12.87 -13.11
CA VAL A 245 7.02 -13.40 -13.18
C VAL A 245 6.15 -12.48 -14.05
N GLY A 246 6.21 -11.16 -13.82
CA GLY A 246 5.47 -10.18 -14.61
C GLY A 246 5.86 -10.19 -16.10
N ASP A 247 7.16 -10.28 -16.39
CA ASP A 247 7.65 -10.35 -17.77
C ASP A 247 7.22 -11.65 -18.50
N ALA A 248 7.18 -12.76 -17.77
CA ALA A 248 6.78 -14.07 -18.30
C ALA A 248 5.24 -14.25 -18.38
N MET A 249 4.46 -13.39 -17.75
CA MET A 249 3.01 -13.50 -17.71
C MET A 249 2.42 -13.21 -19.10
N SER A 250 1.59 -14.13 -19.61
CA SER A 250 0.85 -13.91 -20.85
C SER A 250 -0.04 -12.67 -20.76
N SER A 251 -0.16 -11.92 -21.86
CA SER A 251 -1.09 -10.78 -21.94
C SER A 251 -2.53 -11.15 -21.62
N THR A 252 -2.94 -12.39 -21.91
CA THR A 252 -4.28 -12.91 -21.59
C THR A 252 -4.55 -13.10 -20.10
N LEU A 253 -3.49 -13.13 -19.27
CA LEU A 253 -3.59 -13.25 -17.81
C LEU A 253 -3.41 -11.90 -17.08
N LYS A 254 -2.93 -10.88 -17.80
CA LYS A 254 -2.76 -9.53 -17.22
C LYS A 254 -4.12 -8.86 -17.09
N GLU A 255 -4.31 -8.08 -16.01
CA GLU A 255 -5.53 -7.31 -15.75
C GLU A 255 -5.60 -6.08 -16.68
N THR A 256 -6.03 -6.32 -17.90
CA THR A 256 -6.29 -5.32 -18.93
C THR A 256 -7.74 -5.46 -19.42
N ALA A 257 -8.22 -4.55 -20.27
CA ALA A 257 -9.55 -4.66 -20.85
C ALA A 257 -9.74 -5.95 -21.69
N GLU A 258 -8.65 -6.54 -22.16
CA GLU A 258 -8.64 -7.73 -23.04
C GLU A 258 -8.17 -9.00 -22.32
N GLY A 259 -7.73 -8.89 -21.06
CA GLY A 259 -7.16 -10.01 -20.30
C GLY A 259 -7.77 -10.18 -18.90
N GLY A 260 -7.30 -11.19 -18.17
CA GLY A 260 -7.72 -11.45 -16.80
C GLY A 260 -9.23 -11.70 -16.67
N LEU A 261 -9.84 -11.17 -15.63
CA LEU A 261 -11.27 -11.34 -15.35
C LEU A 261 -12.16 -10.61 -16.37
N ALA A 262 -11.69 -9.55 -17.00
CA ALA A 262 -12.44 -8.83 -18.05
C ALA A 262 -12.72 -9.73 -19.28
N ALA A 263 -11.85 -10.68 -19.57
CA ALA A 263 -12.01 -11.63 -20.66
C ALA A 263 -12.99 -12.78 -20.38
N THR A 264 -13.48 -12.92 -19.13
CA THR A 264 -14.47 -13.96 -18.79
C THR A 264 -15.83 -13.64 -19.38
N PRO A 265 -16.72 -14.65 -19.58
CA PRO A 265 -18.08 -14.41 -20.07
C PRO A 265 -18.85 -13.38 -19.22
N THR A 266 -18.68 -13.41 -17.91
CA THR A 266 -19.30 -12.45 -17.01
C THR A 266 -18.68 -11.06 -17.16
N GLY A 267 -17.34 -10.96 -17.25
CA GLY A 267 -16.63 -9.68 -17.44
C GLY A 267 -17.07 -8.98 -18.73
N ARG A 268 -17.15 -9.71 -19.85
CA ARG A 268 -17.62 -9.19 -21.15
C ARG A 268 -19.05 -8.70 -21.07
N ARG A 269 -19.95 -9.48 -20.47
CA ARG A 269 -21.36 -9.08 -20.31
C ARG A 269 -21.52 -7.82 -19.45
N LEU A 270 -20.72 -7.67 -18.41
CA LEU A 270 -20.75 -6.47 -17.57
C LEU A 270 -20.22 -5.24 -18.30
N HIS A 271 -19.23 -5.42 -19.18
CA HIS A 271 -18.68 -4.33 -19.99
C HIS A 271 -19.68 -3.80 -21.03
N GLU A 272 -20.57 -4.64 -21.57
CA GLU A 272 -21.61 -4.22 -22.51
C GLU A 272 -22.69 -3.32 -21.88
N HIS A 273 -22.76 -3.24 -20.55
CA HIS A 273 -23.73 -2.46 -19.77
C HIS A 273 -23.15 -1.20 -19.14
N VAL A 274 -21.89 -0.87 -19.40
CA VAL A 274 -21.17 0.32 -18.93
C VAL A 274 -20.81 1.21 -20.12
#